data_06969b16bf1dedf50675d97bd6f78c02
#
_entry.id   06969b16bf1dedf50675d97bd6f78c02
#
_cell.length_a   1.000
_cell.length_b   1.000
_cell.length_c   1.000
_cell.angle_alpha   90.00
_cell.angle_beta   90.00
_cell.angle_gamma   90.00
#
_symmetry.space_group_name_H-M   'P 1'
#
loop_
_entity.id
_entity.type
_entity.pdbx_description
1 polymer ?
#
loop_
_entity_poly.entity_id
_entity_poly.type
_entity_poly.pdbx_seq_one_letter_code
_entity_poly.pdbx_strand_id
1 'polypeptide(L)'
;MQQFSPSLYQNLRLVLVLFFISLSLKAQNTVQTSVQHLTFRPHPTQANLMIASDSFDNTWIKGTLKPGDLNTDITFQIQNPHIYDYELYVYQKDSLQTLTPNIDTKNNPIRSRFTQYSFNTAASTYYVNLKQIDTTNLPIVIEEQTQFAVAESFHLLRIGLYYGIAIMSIVFNLVFYFIFQDKRFMTYTLLQISIFTSLFFEDGMFYYLSNGQWEMSMLLIWNVPLTSFLACLFTVYFLDIKQLFQSYKLIFISLFIAILFLSTIQSFLALTTLKHVINILCFLPPFFCLILAATQFKKNVYARFLLCTFGLILLFGVGYFLYIYFNSNQFAWFNLDTFRLISNIELISITFAIIYKVRDLQDENNGYKEQINHYLMLLNKNADMPSKANYRPLLETLENLRITHNLTTRETEVLQCIWENMSNQEIADKLFISLSTTKYHISNLYTKLEIKNRNQALLFKKKK
;
A
#
# COMPACT_ATOMS: atom_id res chain seq x y z
N MET A 1 -16.25 -58.77 -27.87
CA MET A 1 -15.39 -57.58 -27.86
C MET A 1 -14.63 -57.55 -29.17
N GLN A 2 -15.06 -56.77 -30.16
CA GLN A 2 -14.38 -56.62 -31.42
C GLN A 2 -13.15 -55.71 -31.23
N GLN A 3 -11.97 -56.26 -31.47
CA GLN A 3 -10.72 -55.48 -31.53
C GLN A 3 -10.75 -54.55 -32.78
N PHE A 4 -10.86 -53.25 -32.54
CA PHE A 4 -10.64 -52.28 -33.56
C PHE A 4 -9.22 -52.34 -34.11
N SER A 5 -9.06 -52.41 -35.45
CA SER A 5 -7.76 -52.57 -36.08
C SER A 5 -6.87 -51.35 -35.84
N PRO A 6 -5.54 -51.53 -35.66
CA PRO A 6 -4.59 -50.44 -35.40
C PRO A 6 -4.58 -49.36 -36.53
N SER A 7 -4.96 -49.73 -37.73
CA SER A 7 -5.07 -48.82 -38.89
C SER A 7 -6.18 -47.78 -38.75
N LEU A 8 -7.30 -48.13 -38.11
CA LEU A 8 -8.43 -47.20 -37.91
C LEU A 8 -8.04 -46.09 -36.91
N TYR A 9 -7.26 -46.41 -35.89
CA TYR A 9 -6.78 -45.45 -34.87
C TYR A 9 -5.75 -44.47 -35.47
N GLN A 10 -4.87 -44.93 -36.36
CA GLN A 10 -3.91 -44.08 -37.08
C GLN A 10 -4.63 -43.14 -38.05
N ASN A 11 -5.61 -43.62 -38.79
CA ASN A 11 -6.38 -42.82 -39.72
C ASN A 11 -7.22 -41.78 -39.01
N LEU A 12 -7.83 -42.10 -37.83
CA LEU A 12 -8.58 -41.16 -37.00
C LEU A 12 -7.69 -40.03 -36.43
N ARG A 13 -6.48 -40.41 -36.03
CA ARG A 13 -5.46 -39.46 -35.53
C ARG A 13 -4.99 -38.50 -36.64
N LEU A 14 -4.79 -39.04 -37.83
CA LEU A 14 -4.41 -38.24 -39.01
C LEU A 14 -5.54 -37.23 -39.40
N VAL A 15 -6.77 -37.70 -39.40
CA VAL A 15 -7.95 -36.86 -39.73
C VAL A 15 -8.12 -35.77 -38.63
N LEU A 16 -7.93 -36.08 -37.34
CA LEU A 16 -7.96 -35.08 -36.27
C LEU A 16 -6.84 -34.05 -36.41
N VAL A 17 -5.62 -34.48 -36.73
CA VAL A 17 -4.48 -33.57 -36.97
C VAL A 17 -4.75 -32.68 -38.17
N LEU A 18 -5.22 -33.22 -39.27
CA LEU A 18 -5.59 -32.46 -40.46
C LEU A 18 -6.76 -31.50 -40.23
N PHE A 19 -7.73 -31.89 -39.39
CA PHE A 19 -8.85 -31.04 -38.98
C PHE A 19 -8.36 -29.86 -38.10
N PHE A 20 -7.48 -30.10 -37.13
CA PHE A 20 -6.88 -29.05 -36.34
C PHE A 20 -5.98 -28.12 -37.15
N ILE A 21 -5.21 -28.65 -38.11
CA ILE A 21 -4.40 -27.86 -39.05
C ILE A 21 -5.32 -27.00 -39.94
N SER A 22 -6.42 -27.54 -40.44
CA SER A 22 -7.37 -26.79 -41.24
C SER A 22 -8.11 -25.69 -40.47
N LEU A 23 -8.41 -25.94 -39.17
CA LEU A 23 -8.98 -24.96 -38.26
C LEU A 23 -7.99 -23.83 -37.97
N SER A 24 -6.71 -24.14 -37.73
CA SER A 24 -5.68 -23.14 -37.49
C SER A 24 -5.39 -22.28 -38.73
N LEU A 25 -5.34 -22.89 -39.92
CA LEU A 25 -5.21 -22.17 -41.20
C LEU A 25 -6.42 -21.27 -41.50
N LYS A 26 -7.64 -21.73 -41.17
CA LYS A 26 -8.86 -20.92 -41.31
C LYS A 26 -8.87 -19.74 -40.32
N ALA A 27 -8.41 -19.94 -39.09
CA ALA A 27 -8.27 -18.87 -38.10
C ALA A 27 -7.24 -17.82 -38.54
N GLN A 28 -6.07 -18.24 -39.04
CA GLN A 28 -5.03 -17.34 -39.55
C GLN A 28 -5.50 -16.51 -40.73
N ASN A 29 -6.21 -17.13 -41.69
CA ASN A 29 -6.75 -16.42 -42.87
C ASN A 29 -7.85 -15.41 -42.48
N THR A 30 -8.67 -15.70 -41.48
CA THR A 30 -9.68 -14.75 -40.97
C THR A 30 -9.05 -13.55 -40.27
N VAL A 31 -7.95 -13.72 -39.53
CA VAL A 31 -7.24 -12.60 -38.87
C VAL A 31 -6.54 -11.72 -39.91
N GLN A 32 -5.86 -12.31 -40.91
CA GLN A 32 -5.19 -11.53 -41.96
C GLN A 32 -6.18 -10.70 -42.77
N THR A 33 -7.35 -11.24 -43.09
CA THR A 33 -8.42 -10.51 -43.78
C THR A 33 -9.03 -9.43 -42.90
N SER A 34 -9.21 -9.68 -41.60
CA SER A 34 -9.75 -8.68 -40.67
C SER A 34 -8.81 -7.49 -40.47
N VAL A 35 -7.49 -7.72 -40.32
CA VAL A 35 -6.50 -6.64 -40.16
C VAL A 35 -6.40 -5.76 -41.43
N GLN A 36 -6.55 -6.33 -42.62
CA GLN A 36 -6.52 -5.58 -43.90
C GLN A 36 -7.72 -4.64 -44.06
N HIS A 37 -8.86 -4.92 -43.43
CA HIS A 37 -10.05 -4.07 -43.48
C HIS A 37 -10.08 -2.97 -42.43
N LEU A 38 -9.12 -2.96 -41.48
CA LEU A 38 -9.05 -1.95 -40.42
C LEU A 38 -8.52 -0.62 -40.96
N THR A 39 -9.18 0.47 -40.58
CA THR A 39 -8.75 1.82 -40.90
C THR A 39 -7.88 2.36 -39.77
N PHE A 40 -6.56 2.30 -39.96
CA PHE A 40 -5.60 2.79 -38.97
C PHE A 40 -5.46 4.32 -39.02
N ARG A 41 -5.50 4.95 -37.83
CA ARG A 41 -5.27 6.38 -37.62
C ARG A 41 -4.01 6.56 -36.76
N PRO A 42 -3.29 7.71 -36.86
CA PRO A 42 -2.17 7.97 -35.95
C PRO A 42 -2.59 7.91 -34.50
N HIS A 43 -1.73 7.30 -33.66
CA HIS A 43 -1.98 7.27 -32.22
C HIS A 43 -1.88 8.70 -31.65
N PRO A 44 -2.82 9.14 -30.77
CA PRO A 44 -2.89 10.54 -30.33
C PRO A 44 -1.64 11.01 -29.57
N THR A 45 -0.92 10.11 -28.91
CA THR A 45 0.23 10.48 -28.05
C THR A 45 1.56 9.85 -28.49
N GLN A 46 1.56 8.87 -29.38
CA GLN A 46 2.76 8.13 -29.81
C GLN A 46 2.89 8.12 -31.33
N ALA A 47 3.76 8.97 -31.85
CA ALA A 47 3.91 9.22 -33.29
C ALA A 47 4.27 7.97 -34.12
N ASN A 48 4.87 6.96 -33.53
CA ASN A 48 5.32 5.74 -34.20
C ASN A 48 4.27 4.63 -34.23
N LEU A 49 3.09 4.86 -33.63
CA LEU A 49 2.01 3.90 -33.56
C LEU A 49 0.78 4.38 -34.31
N MET A 50 0.05 3.43 -34.87
CA MET A 50 -1.26 3.67 -35.46
C MET A 50 -2.30 2.82 -34.73
N ILE A 51 -3.51 3.33 -34.60
CA ILE A 51 -4.61 2.71 -33.85
C ILE A 51 -5.82 2.51 -34.74
N ALA A 52 -6.52 1.39 -34.55
CA ALA A 52 -7.80 1.11 -35.16
C ALA A 52 -8.70 0.36 -34.19
N SER A 53 -10.02 0.44 -34.35
CA SER A 53 -10.96 -0.40 -33.59
C SER A 53 -11.66 -1.36 -34.56
N ASP A 54 -11.89 -2.58 -34.11
CA ASP A 54 -12.66 -3.57 -34.85
C ASP A 54 -14.16 -3.51 -34.52
N SER A 55 -14.95 -4.35 -35.15
CA SER A 55 -16.41 -4.44 -34.93
C SER A 55 -16.79 -5.00 -33.55
N PHE A 56 -15.86 -5.56 -32.82
CA PHE A 56 -16.02 -6.12 -31.47
C PHE A 56 -15.50 -5.16 -30.37
N ASP A 57 -15.18 -3.92 -30.76
CA ASP A 57 -14.64 -2.88 -29.88
C ASP A 57 -13.25 -3.20 -29.30
N ASN A 58 -12.52 -4.15 -29.93
CA ASN A 58 -11.12 -4.37 -29.60
C ASN A 58 -10.26 -3.29 -30.25
N THR A 59 -9.20 -2.90 -29.57
CA THR A 59 -8.26 -1.93 -30.07
C THR A 59 -7.08 -2.60 -30.75
N TRP A 60 -6.86 -2.26 -32.01
CA TRP A 60 -5.72 -2.73 -32.79
C TRP A 60 -4.65 -1.65 -32.89
N ILE A 61 -3.41 -2.04 -32.61
CA ILE A 61 -2.24 -1.18 -32.73
C ILE A 61 -1.35 -1.73 -33.80
N LYS A 62 -0.94 -0.86 -34.73
CA LYS A 62 0.07 -1.14 -35.74
C LYS A 62 1.34 -0.36 -35.41
N GLY A 63 2.46 -1.06 -35.28
CA GLY A 63 3.77 -0.46 -35.07
C GLY A 63 4.79 -0.91 -36.10
N THR A 64 5.94 -0.26 -36.09
CA THR A 64 7.08 -0.57 -36.97
C THR A 64 8.31 -0.89 -36.15
N LEU A 65 9.01 -1.96 -36.54
CA LEU A 65 10.31 -2.33 -35.98
C LEU A 65 11.40 -1.44 -36.59
N LYS A 66 12.43 -1.17 -35.81
CA LYS A 66 13.62 -0.47 -36.30
C LYS A 66 14.41 -1.38 -37.26
N PRO A 67 15.14 -0.83 -38.22
CA PRO A 67 15.95 -1.64 -39.15
C PRO A 67 16.96 -2.58 -38.42
N GLY A 68 17.49 -2.18 -37.26
CA GLY A 68 18.42 -2.99 -36.47
C GLY A 68 17.77 -4.18 -35.75
N ASP A 69 16.46 -4.17 -35.57
CA ASP A 69 15.70 -5.22 -34.90
C ASP A 69 15.28 -6.35 -35.87
N LEU A 70 15.45 -6.14 -37.16
CA LEU A 70 15.09 -7.12 -38.17
C LEU A 70 16.10 -8.28 -38.21
N ASN A 71 15.58 -9.50 -38.36
CA ASN A 71 16.36 -10.76 -38.38
C ASN A 71 17.22 -11.00 -37.12
N THR A 72 16.86 -10.36 -36.00
CA THR A 72 17.45 -10.59 -34.68
C THR A 72 16.39 -11.18 -33.75
N ASP A 73 16.85 -11.84 -32.70
CA ASP A 73 15.96 -12.36 -31.66
C ASP A 73 15.58 -11.21 -30.74
N ILE A 74 14.36 -10.70 -30.90
CA ILE A 74 13.83 -9.55 -30.16
C ILE A 74 12.80 -9.99 -29.13
N THR A 75 12.72 -9.22 -28.06
CA THR A 75 11.69 -9.31 -27.04
C THR A 75 10.77 -8.10 -27.14
N PHE A 76 9.48 -8.37 -27.22
CA PHE A 76 8.39 -7.39 -27.22
C PHE A 76 7.67 -7.47 -25.87
N GLN A 77 7.42 -6.33 -25.25
CA GLN A 77 6.71 -6.22 -24.00
C GLN A 77 5.92 -4.91 -23.91
N ILE A 78 4.73 -4.94 -23.33
CA ILE A 78 3.99 -3.75 -22.89
C ILE A 78 4.17 -3.63 -21.38
N GLN A 79 4.90 -2.61 -20.92
CA GLN A 79 5.20 -2.40 -19.49
C GLN A 79 4.05 -1.67 -18.79
N ASN A 80 2.86 -2.26 -18.82
CA ASN A 80 1.67 -1.74 -18.17
C ASN A 80 0.99 -2.86 -17.37
N PRO A 81 0.88 -2.73 -16.02
CA PRO A 81 0.30 -3.78 -15.15
C PRO A 81 -1.21 -3.96 -15.33
N HIS A 82 -1.85 -3.16 -16.15
CA HIS A 82 -3.26 -3.32 -16.50
C HIS A 82 -3.46 -4.06 -17.83
N ILE A 83 -2.37 -4.38 -18.55
CA ILE A 83 -2.41 -4.98 -19.90
C ILE A 83 -1.64 -6.30 -19.85
N TYR A 84 -2.32 -7.38 -19.43
CA TYR A 84 -1.71 -8.72 -19.40
C TYR A 84 -2.18 -9.61 -20.55
N ASP A 85 -3.45 -9.47 -20.98
CA ASP A 85 -4.06 -10.27 -22.04
C ASP A 85 -4.11 -9.47 -23.35
N TYR A 86 -3.11 -9.67 -24.19
CA TYR A 86 -3.07 -9.13 -25.54
C TYR A 86 -2.44 -10.14 -26.49
N GLU A 87 -2.78 -10.03 -27.77
CA GLU A 87 -2.26 -10.89 -28.80
C GLU A 87 -1.31 -10.10 -29.70
N LEU A 88 -0.11 -10.66 -29.92
CA LEU A 88 0.90 -10.09 -30.83
C LEU A 88 0.91 -10.85 -32.15
N TYR A 89 0.83 -10.10 -33.25
CA TYR A 89 0.84 -10.63 -34.62
C TYR A 89 2.05 -10.09 -35.35
N VAL A 90 2.82 -10.97 -35.96
CA VAL A 90 3.97 -10.62 -36.81
C VAL A 90 3.94 -11.42 -38.12
N TYR A 91 4.52 -10.88 -39.16
CA TYR A 91 4.71 -11.63 -40.40
C TYR A 91 5.86 -12.59 -40.29
N GLN A 92 5.59 -13.88 -40.49
CA GLN A 92 6.59 -14.93 -40.65
C GLN A 92 6.32 -15.66 -41.97
N LYS A 93 7.33 -15.73 -42.86
CA LYS A 93 7.23 -16.38 -44.16
C LYS A 93 5.98 -15.95 -44.97
N ASP A 94 5.78 -14.65 -45.09
CA ASP A 94 4.66 -14.02 -45.84
C ASP A 94 3.25 -14.25 -45.27
N SER A 95 3.10 -14.85 -44.12
CA SER A 95 1.83 -15.00 -43.40
C SER A 95 1.84 -14.28 -42.06
N LEU A 96 0.72 -13.65 -41.71
CA LEU A 96 0.52 -13.04 -40.42
C LEU A 96 0.26 -14.14 -39.39
N GLN A 97 1.14 -14.29 -38.42
CA GLN A 97 1.03 -15.32 -37.37
C GLN A 97 0.81 -14.70 -36.01
N THR A 98 -0.06 -15.32 -35.19
CA THR A 98 -0.24 -15.00 -33.78
C THR A 98 0.88 -15.65 -33.00
N LEU A 99 1.55 -14.88 -32.17
CA LEU A 99 2.56 -15.39 -31.25
C LEU A 99 1.93 -15.82 -29.94
N THR A 100 2.51 -16.83 -29.31
CA THR A 100 2.17 -17.24 -27.95
C THR A 100 3.05 -16.49 -26.95
N PRO A 101 2.50 -15.97 -25.85
CA PRO A 101 3.30 -15.31 -24.84
C PRO A 101 4.28 -16.28 -24.18
N ASN A 102 5.48 -15.80 -23.90
CA ASN A 102 6.54 -16.58 -23.24
C ASN A 102 6.28 -16.68 -21.73
N ILE A 103 5.34 -17.50 -21.31
CA ILE A 103 5.03 -17.77 -19.92
C ILE A 103 5.92 -18.90 -19.37
N ASP A 104 6.42 -19.78 -20.23
CA ASP A 104 7.19 -20.96 -19.82
C ASP A 104 8.67 -20.63 -19.62
N THR A 105 9.15 -20.82 -18.38
CA THR A 105 10.55 -20.57 -17.98
C THR A 105 11.57 -21.51 -18.61
N LYS A 106 11.15 -22.61 -19.25
CA LYS A 106 12.08 -23.57 -19.87
C LYS A 106 12.73 -23.05 -21.14
N ASN A 107 12.01 -22.19 -21.88
CA ASN A 107 12.49 -21.60 -23.14
C ASN A 107 12.89 -20.13 -23.01
N ASN A 108 12.70 -19.55 -21.84
CA ASN A 108 12.94 -18.14 -21.59
C ASN A 108 13.93 -17.98 -20.43
N PRO A 109 15.15 -17.50 -20.66
CA PRO A 109 16.17 -17.39 -19.62
C PRO A 109 15.81 -16.36 -18.55
N ILE A 110 14.79 -15.52 -18.78
CA ILE A 110 14.46 -14.41 -17.90
C ILE A 110 12.97 -14.38 -17.62
N ARG A 111 12.63 -14.48 -16.35
CA ARG A 111 11.30 -14.23 -15.84
C ARG A 111 10.99 -12.75 -15.92
N SER A 112 9.87 -12.39 -16.51
CA SER A 112 9.46 -11.01 -16.70
C SER A 112 8.31 -10.59 -15.79
N ARG A 113 8.25 -9.28 -15.50
CA ARG A 113 7.20 -8.63 -14.70
C ARG A 113 5.91 -8.40 -15.48
N PHE A 114 5.96 -8.50 -16.80
CA PHE A 114 4.82 -8.28 -17.70
C PHE A 114 4.81 -9.36 -18.79
N THR A 115 3.68 -9.52 -19.47
CA THR A 115 3.56 -10.43 -20.60
C THR A 115 4.58 -10.07 -21.67
N GLN A 116 5.38 -11.04 -22.11
CA GLN A 116 6.44 -10.86 -23.10
C GLN A 116 6.32 -11.86 -24.24
N TYR A 117 6.79 -11.45 -25.41
CA TYR A 117 6.89 -12.28 -26.62
C TYR A 117 8.30 -12.20 -27.15
N SER A 118 8.90 -13.35 -27.49
CA SER A 118 10.19 -13.40 -28.17
C SER A 118 10.00 -13.96 -29.57
N PHE A 119 10.54 -13.29 -30.55
CA PHE A 119 10.41 -13.69 -31.95
C PHE A 119 11.54 -13.12 -32.81
N ASN A 120 11.67 -13.68 -34.00
CA ASN A 120 12.56 -13.22 -35.05
C ASN A 120 11.73 -13.01 -36.32
N THR A 121 11.88 -11.87 -36.98
CA THR A 121 11.14 -11.54 -38.22
C THR A 121 11.98 -10.67 -39.15
N ALA A 122 11.78 -10.83 -40.45
CA ALA A 122 12.30 -9.92 -41.48
C ALA A 122 11.33 -8.78 -41.79
N ALA A 123 10.07 -8.88 -41.33
CA ALA A 123 9.05 -7.86 -41.60
C ALA A 123 9.16 -6.70 -40.60
N SER A 124 9.07 -5.48 -41.12
CA SER A 124 9.15 -4.27 -40.31
C SER A 124 7.87 -3.92 -39.54
N THR A 125 6.77 -4.65 -39.77
CA THR A 125 5.45 -4.29 -39.23
C THR A 125 4.95 -5.37 -38.27
N TYR A 126 4.44 -4.95 -37.10
CA TYR A 126 3.74 -5.80 -36.16
C TYR A 126 2.37 -5.23 -35.81
N TYR A 127 1.48 -6.08 -35.31
CA TYR A 127 0.15 -5.70 -34.86
C TYR A 127 -0.09 -6.26 -33.45
N VAL A 128 -0.78 -5.47 -32.63
CA VAL A 128 -1.20 -5.87 -31.28
C VAL A 128 -2.71 -5.74 -31.20
N ASN A 129 -3.38 -6.77 -30.73
CA ASN A 129 -4.81 -6.76 -30.43
C ASN A 129 -5.01 -6.66 -28.92
N LEU A 130 -5.63 -5.57 -28.47
CA LEU A 130 -5.95 -5.29 -27.09
C LEU A 130 -7.46 -5.39 -26.88
N LYS A 131 -7.90 -6.21 -25.92
CA LYS A 131 -9.32 -6.38 -25.60
C LYS A 131 -9.78 -5.23 -24.69
N GLN A 132 -10.56 -4.27 -25.21
CA GLN A 132 -11.27 -3.21 -24.44
C GLN A 132 -10.41 -2.48 -23.39
N ILE A 133 -9.22 -2.03 -23.74
CA ILE A 133 -8.26 -1.41 -22.81
C ILE A 133 -8.07 0.07 -23.11
N ASP A 134 -7.86 0.86 -22.07
CA ASP A 134 -7.42 2.25 -22.19
C ASP A 134 -6.04 2.31 -22.86
N THR A 135 -5.99 2.86 -24.07
CA THR A 135 -4.80 2.92 -24.92
C THR A 135 -4.04 4.22 -24.83
N THR A 136 -4.38 5.10 -23.88
CA THR A 136 -3.77 6.43 -23.78
C THR A 136 -2.27 6.38 -23.49
N ASN A 137 -1.80 5.35 -22.77
CA ASN A 137 -0.38 5.14 -22.50
C ASN A 137 0.02 3.67 -22.72
N LEU A 138 0.80 3.44 -23.77
CA LEU A 138 1.31 2.12 -24.15
C LEU A 138 2.85 2.12 -24.12
N PRO A 139 3.46 1.86 -22.97
CA PRO A 139 4.91 1.76 -22.85
C PRO A 139 5.40 0.46 -23.52
N ILE A 140 5.51 0.46 -24.84
CA ILE A 140 6.00 -0.66 -25.63
C ILE A 140 7.52 -0.64 -25.61
N VAL A 141 8.12 -1.74 -25.19
CA VAL A 141 9.55 -2.00 -25.22
C VAL A 141 9.82 -3.10 -26.26
N ILE A 142 10.72 -2.82 -27.18
CA ILE A 142 11.21 -3.74 -28.20
C ILE A 142 12.72 -3.65 -28.18
N GLU A 143 13.38 -4.72 -27.76
CA GLU A 143 14.84 -4.77 -27.62
C GLU A 143 15.34 -6.16 -27.99
N GLU A 144 16.61 -6.27 -28.36
CA GLU A 144 17.29 -7.54 -28.50
C GLU A 144 17.22 -8.31 -27.18
N GLN A 145 16.99 -9.61 -27.23
CA GLN A 145 16.75 -10.46 -26.06
C GLN A 145 17.86 -10.34 -25.00
N THR A 146 19.11 -10.23 -25.42
CA THR A 146 20.25 -10.05 -24.52
C THR A 146 20.25 -8.70 -23.82
N GLN A 147 19.96 -7.62 -24.55
CA GLN A 147 19.88 -6.26 -24.01
C GLN A 147 18.69 -6.12 -23.06
N PHE A 148 17.53 -6.65 -23.45
CA PHE A 148 16.35 -6.71 -22.60
C PHE A 148 16.64 -7.41 -21.27
N ALA A 149 17.35 -8.53 -21.33
CA ALA A 149 17.74 -9.32 -20.15
C ALA A 149 18.56 -8.50 -19.16
N VAL A 150 19.56 -7.80 -19.65
CA VAL A 150 20.42 -6.95 -18.82
C VAL A 150 19.64 -5.78 -18.25
N ALA A 151 18.85 -5.10 -19.07
CA ALA A 151 18.01 -3.96 -18.63
C ALA A 151 17.01 -4.38 -17.54
N GLU A 152 16.29 -5.49 -17.73
CA GLU A 152 15.32 -6.01 -16.75
C GLU A 152 16.00 -6.44 -15.44
N SER A 153 17.19 -7.04 -15.51
CA SER A 153 17.96 -7.42 -14.31
C SER A 153 18.35 -6.21 -13.47
N PHE A 154 18.84 -5.13 -14.10
CA PHE A 154 19.12 -3.87 -13.40
C PHE A 154 17.86 -3.21 -12.84
N HIS A 155 16.76 -3.32 -13.58
CA HIS A 155 15.47 -2.79 -13.11
C HIS A 155 14.97 -3.53 -11.87
N LEU A 156 15.02 -4.86 -11.89
CA LEU A 156 14.68 -5.70 -10.75
C LEU A 156 15.56 -5.42 -9.52
N LEU A 157 16.86 -5.16 -9.74
CA LEU A 157 17.77 -4.79 -8.65
C LEU A 157 17.35 -3.46 -7.98
N ARG A 158 17.03 -2.43 -8.78
CA ARG A 158 16.56 -1.13 -8.26
C ARG A 158 15.25 -1.25 -7.50
N ILE A 159 14.30 -2.01 -8.05
CA ILE A 159 13.01 -2.30 -7.42
C ILE A 159 13.22 -3.08 -6.12
N GLY A 160 14.08 -4.11 -6.14
CA GLY A 160 14.39 -4.92 -4.97
C GLY A 160 15.02 -4.11 -3.84
N LEU A 161 15.88 -3.14 -4.16
CA LEU A 161 16.46 -2.23 -3.16
C LEU A 161 15.38 -1.38 -2.48
N TYR A 162 14.45 -0.82 -3.27
CA TYR A 162 13.31 -0.07 -2.73
C TYR A 162 12.47 -0.92 -1.79
N TYR A 163 12.07 -2.13 -2.22
CA TYR A 163 11.24 -3.00 -1.39
C TYR A 163 11.97 -3.51 -0.14
N GLY A 164 13.27 -3.72 -0.23
CA GLY A 164 14.10 -4.05 0.94
C GLY A 164 14.03 -2.97 2.02
N ILE A 165 14.20 -1.69 1.63
CA ILE A 165 14.10 -0.54 2.54
C ILE A 165 12.68 -0.41 3.08
N ALA A 166 11.66 -0.55 2.23
CA ALA A 166 10.25 -0.45 2.63
C ALA A 166 9.87 -1.53 3.65
N ILE A 167 10.25 -2.80 3.42
CA ILE A 167 10.01 -3.91 4.34
C ILE A 167 10.71 -3.65 5.68
N MET A 168 11.98 -3.23 5.67
CA MET A 168 12.70 -2.88 6.90
C MET A 168 12.01 -1.77 7.67
N SER A 169 11.54 -0.71 6.99
CA SER A 169 10.78 0.37 7.63
C SER A 169 9.47 -0.13 8.24
N ILE A 170 8.72 -0.98 7.54
CA ILE A 170 7.48 -1.61 8.04
C ILE A 170 7.77 -2.41 9.31
N VAL A 171 8.80 -3.27 9.27
CA VAL A 171 9.18 -4.10 10.43
C VAL A 171 9.60 -3.24 11.61
N PHE A 172 10.44 -2.22 11.41
CA PHE A 172 10.85 -1.32 12.50
C PHE A 172 9.66 -0.57 13.10
N ASN A 173 8.77 -0.01 12.29
CA ASN A 173 7.59 0.68 12.80
C ASN A 173 6.65 -0.27 13.56
N LEU A 174 6.53 -1.52 13.10
CA LEU A 174 5.76 -2.54 13.81
C LEU A 174 6.38 -2.89 15.18
N VAL A 175 7.70 -3.08 15.24
CA VAL A 175 8.44 -3.33 16.48
C VAL A 175 8.28 -2.14 17.43
N PHE A 176 8.43 -0.92 16.96
CA PHE A 176 8.24 0.28 17.77
C PHE A 176 6.81 0.44 18.27
N TYR A 177 5.82 0.03 17.47
CA TYR A 177 4.44 -0.03 17.94
C TYR A 177 4.30 -0.93 19.17
N PHE A 178 4.91 -2.12 19.17
CA PHE A 178 4.85 -3.04 20.34
C PHE A 178 5.63 -2.51 21.56
N ILE A 179 6.75 -1.81 21.32
CA ILE A 179 7.57 -1.25 22.42
C ILE A 179 6.90 -0.03 23.03
N PHE A 180 6.44 0.92 22.23
CA PHE A 180 5.92 2.21 22.70
C PHE A 180 4.41 2.23 22.86
N GLN A 181 3.68 1.26 22.33
CA GLN A 181 2.20 1.18 22.32
C GLN A 181 1.54 2.45 21.73
N ASP A 182 2.23 3.11 20.81
CA ASP A 182 1.79 4.37 20.20
C ASP A 182 1.14 4.14 18.84
N LYS A 183 -0.10 4.64 18.67
CA LYS A 183 -0.92 4.47 17.48
C LYS A 183 -0.29 5.09 16.21
N ARG A 184 0.66 6.03 16.35
CA ARG A 184 1.36 6.67 15.23
C ARG A 184 2.15 5.65 14.44
N PHE A 185 2.87 4.75 15.12
CA PHE A 185 3.60 3.67 14.45
C PHE A 185 2.67 2.74 13.69
N MET A 186 1.55 2.32 14.31
CA MET A 186 0.61 1.41 13.66
C MET A 186 -0.06 2.03 12.45
N THR A 187 -0.55 3.28 12.57
CA THR A 187 -1.19 3.96 11.44
C THR A 187 -0.23 4.23 10.30
N TYR A 188 1.04 4.56 10.61
CA TYR A 188 2.06 4.71 9.60
C TYR A 188 2.43 3.38 8.95
N THR A 189 2.58 2.31 9.70
CA THR A 189 2.82 0.96 9.16
C THR A 189 1.73 0.54 8.17
N LEU A 190 0.46 0.75 8.51
CA LEU A 190 -0.66 0.44 7.61
C LEU A 190 -0.61 1.30 6.33
N LEU A 191 -0.27 2.57 6.46
CA LEU A 191 -0.09 3.46 5.30
C LEU A 191 1.07 2.99 4.41
N GLN A 192 2.21 2.63 5.00
CA GLN A 192 3.36 2.07 4.27
C GLN A 192 2.99 0.79 3.52
N ILE A 193 2.27 -0.16 4.16
CA ILE A 193 1.80 -1.39 3.53
C ILE A 193 0.89 -1.07 2.34
N SER A 194 0.00 -0.09 2.47
CA SER A 194 -0.91 0.30 1.40
C SER A 194 -0.17 0.93 0.20
N ILE A 195 0.79 1.83 0.44
CA ILE A 195 1.65 2.41 -0.62
C ILE A 195 2.52 1.33 -1.27
N PHE A 196 3.15 0.48 -0.45
CA PHE A 196 3.92 -0.68 -0.92
C PHE A 196 3.11 -1.56 -1.87
N THR A 197 1.87 -1.89 -1.49
CA THR A 197 0.98 -2.72 -2.31
C THR A 197 0.64 -2.07 -3.64
N SER A 198 0.38 -0.76 -3.66
CA SER A 198 0.15 -0.01 -4.90
C SER A 198 1.36 -0.04 -5.83
N LEU A 199 2.56 0.25 -5.31
CA LEU A 199 3.79 0.22 -6.11
C LEU A 199 4.15 -1.19 -6.57
N PHE A 200 3.93 -2.19 -5.73
CA PHE A 200 4.16 -3.59 -6.05
C PHE A 200 3.28 -4.06 -7.23
N PHE A 201 2.05 -3.53 -7.31
CA PHE A 201 1.18 -3.74 -8.46
C PHE A 201 1.70 -2.99 -9.70
N GLU A 202 2.00 -1.69 -9.58
CA GLU A 202 2.48 -0.86 -10.70
C GLU A 202 3.79 -1.38 -11.30
N ASP A 203 4.63 -2.01 -10.50
CA ASP A 203 5.86 -2.66 -10.93
C ASP A 203 5.66 -4.04 -11.59
N GLY A 204 4.44 -4.56 -11.65
CA GLY A 204 4.14 -5.88 -12.18
C GLY A 204 4.62 -7.04 -11.31
N MET A 205 4.95 -6.78 -10.04
CA MET A 205 5.56 -7.80 -9.16
C MET A 205 4.58 -8.92 -8.77
N PHE A 206 3.26 -8.66 -8.75
CA PHE A 206 2.27 -9.73 -8.56
C PHE A 206 2.32 -10.74 -9.72
N TYR A 207 2.38 -10.25 -10.95
CA TYR A 207 2.53 -11.08 -12.14
C TYR A 207 3.87 -11.85 -12.11
N TYR A 208 4.95 -11.16 -11.76
CA TYR A 208 6.28 -11.77 -11.63
C TYR A 208 6.30 -12.93 -10.62
N LEU A 209 5.72 -12.76 -9.43
CA LEU A 209 5.72 -13.80 -8.38
C LEU A 209 4.81 -14.98 -8.73
N SER A 210 3.68 -14.71 -9.40
CA SER A 210 2.67 -15.73 -9.72
C SER A 210 2.94 -16.49 -11.03
N ASN A 211 4.03 -16.21 -11.75
CA ASN A 211 4.24 -16.71 -13.11
C ASN A 211 3.09 -16.36 -14.07
N GLY A 212 2.58 -15.15 -14.00
CA GLY A 212 1.53 -14.69 -14.88
C GLY A 212 0.10 -15.11 -14.51
N GLN A 213 -0.11 -15.71 -13.32
CA GLN A 213 -1.43 -16.22 -12.93
C GLN A 213 -2.32 -15.19 -12.21
N TRP A 214 -1.72 -14.19 -11.55
CA TRP A 214 -2.45 -13.22 -10.73
C TRP A 214 -2.69 -11.90 -11.44
N GLU A 215 -3.91 -11.71 -11.86
CA GLU A 215 -4.42 -10.42 -12.33
C GLU A 215 -5.07 -9.68 -11.16
N MET A 216 -4.36 -8.70 -10.61
CA MET A 216 -4.79 -7.98 -9.40
C MET A 216 -5.30 -6.57 -9.69
N SER A 217 -5.83 -6.31 -10.89
CA SER A 217 -6.31 -4.97 -11.29
C SER A 217 -7.39 -4.41 -10.35
N MET A 218 -8.26 -5.27 -9.82
CA MET A 218 -9.28 -4.91 -8.82
C MET A 218 -8.69 -4.44 -7.49
N LEU A 219 -7.48 -4.87 -7.14
CA LEU A 219 -6.83 -4.51 -5.89
C LEU A 219 -6.66 -2.99 -5.75
N LEU A 220 -6.23 -2.31 -6.83
CA LEU A 220 -5.99 -0.87 -6.80
C LEU A 220 -7.27 -0.05 -6.59
N ILE A 221 -8.42 -0.52 -7.11
CA ILE A 221 -9.71 0.16 -6.96
C ILE A 221 -10.03 0.39 -5.47
N TRP A 222 -9.63 -0.55 -4.60
CA TRP A 222 -9.86 -0.47 -3.16
C TRP A 222 -8.64 0.05 -2.40
N ASN A 223 -7.43 -0.22 -2.87
CA ASN A 223 -6.21 0.17 -2.18
C ASN A 223 -5.94 1.69 -2.24
N VAL A 224 -6.26 2.36 -3.35
CA VAL A 224 -6.07 3.82 -3.49
C VAL A 224 -6.95 4.61 -2.51
N PRO A 225 -8.26 4.35 -2.37
CA PRO A 225 -9.09 4.92 -1.31
C PRO A 225 -8.59 4.62 0.11
N LEU A 226 -8.12 3.38 0.35
CA LEU A 226 -7.54 2.98 1.63
C LEU A 226 -6.28 3.79 1.95
N THR A 227 -5.38 3.96 0.98
CA THR A 227 -4.17 4.79 1.14
C THR A 227 -4.52 6.22 1.52
N SER A 228 -5.49 6.83 0.83
CA SER A 228 -5.98 8.18 1.12
C SER A 228 -6.54 8.29 2.55
N PHE A 229 -7.34 7.32 2.97
CA PHE A 229 -7.88 7.25 4.34
C PHE A 229 -6.78 7.12 5.38
N LEU A 230 -5.82 6.21 5.17
CA LEU A 230 -4.71 5.97 6.09
C LEU A 230 -3.78 7.19 6.20
N ALA A 231 -3.55 7.91 5.11
CA ALA A 231 -2.77 9.15 5.11
C ALA A 231 -3.43 10.25 5.97
N CYS A 232 -4.75 10.39 5.89
CA CYS A 232 -5.49 11.30 6.75
C CYS A 232 -5.43 10.86 8.22
N LEU A 233 -5.67 9.58 8.47
CA LEU A 233 -5.65 9.01 9.82
C LEU A 233 -4.27 9.20 10.47
N PHE A 234 -3.20 8.91 9.74
CA PHE A 234 -1.84 9.14 10.20
C PHE A 234 -1.59 10.61 10.52
N THR A 235 -1.96 11.54 9.63
CA THR A 235 -1.78 12.98 9.85
C THR A 235 -2.46 13.46 11.14
N VAL A 236 -3.70 13.01 11.38
CA VAL A 236 -4.46 13.36 12.59
C VAL A 236 -3.76 12.87 13.86
N TYR A 237 -3.27 11.63 13.87
CA TYR A 237 -2.55 11.09 15.03
C TYR A 237 -1.15 11.67 15.17
N PHE A 238 -0.43 11.89 14.08
CA PHE A 238 0.94 12.39 14.10
C PHE A 238 1.02 13.83 14.62
N LEU A 239 0.11 14.71 14.18
CA LEU A 239 0.09 16.10 14.61
C LEU A 239 -0.73 16.34 15.87
N ASP A 240 -1.47 15.34 16.33
CA ASP A 240 -2.42 15.44 17.46
C ASP A 240 -3.48 16.55 17.29
N ILE A 241 -3.96 16.71 16.06
CA ILE A 241 -4.94 17.73 15.66
C ILE A 241 -6.40 17.26 15.78
N LYS A 242 -6.70 16.38 16.72
CA LYS A 242 -8.05 15.79 16.87
C LYS A 242 -9.14 16.85 17.04
N GLN A 243 -8.89 17.88 17.85
CA GLN A 243 -9.86 18.97 18.07
C GLN A 243 -10.11 19.76 16.80
N LEU A 244 -9.06 20.11 16.06
CA LEU A 244 -9.18 20.81 14.79
C LEU A 244 -9.88 19.94 13.73
N PHE A 245 -9.53 18.66 13.68
CA PHE A 245 -10.13 17.71 12.75
C PHE A 245 -11.61 17.44 13.05
N GLN A 246 -12.04 17.52 14.31
CA GLN A 246 -13.43 17.32 14.71
C GLN A 246 -14.39 18.25 13.98
N SER A 247 -13.99 19.49 13.72
CA SER A 247 -14.80 20.47 12.97
C SER A 247 -15.03 20.06 11.51
N TYR A 248 -14.14 19.27 10.92
CA TYR A 248 -14.19 18.86 9.51
C TYR A 248 -14.57 17.38 9.33
N LYS A 249 -14.76 16.66 10.43
CA LYS A 249 -15.00 15.22 10.44
C LYS A 249 -16.13 14.78 9.51
N LEU A 250 -17.24 15.51 9.49
CA LEU A 250 -18.40 15.19 8.65
C LEU A 250 -18.05 15.30 7.15
N ILE A 251 -17.26 16.30 6.76
CA ILE A 251 -16.82 16.51 5.37
C ILE A 251 -15.95 15.31 4.95
N PHE A 252 -14.99 14.89 5.79
CA PHE A 252 -14.15 13.74 5.48
C PHE A 252 -14.96 12.46 5.37
N ILE A 253 -15.88 12.20 6.30
CA ILE A 253 -16.73 11.00 6.27
C ILE A 253 -17.59 10.99 5.00
N SER A 254 -18.25 12.09 4.65
CA SER A 254 -19.08 12.16 3.45
C SER A 254 -18.26 11.94 2.17
N LEU A 255 -17.05 12.51 2.11
CA LEU A 255 -16.15 12.35 0.98
C LEU A 255 -15.68 10.89 0.84
N PHE A 256 -15.30 10.24 1.94
CA PHE A 256 -14.91 8.82 1.90
C PHE A 256 -16.07 7.90 1.56
N ILE A 257 -17.28 8.16 2.05
CA ILE A 257 -18.47 7.41 1.64
C ILE A 257 -18.71 7.56 0.14
N ALA A 258 -18.58 8.76 -0.41
CA ALA A 258 -18.73 8.99 -1.84
C ALA A 258 -17.65 8.25 -2.65
N ILE A 259 -16.38 8.30 -2.22
CA ILE A 259 -15.28 7.56 -2.87
C ILE A 259 -15.55 6.05 -2.84
N LEU A 260 -15.94 5.48 -1.71
CA LEU A 260 -16.25 4.05 -1.58
C LEU A 260 -17.43 3.65 -2.46
N PHE A 261 -18.47 4.49 -2.53
CA PHE A 261 -19.61 4.26 -3.41
C PHE A 261 -19.21 4.25 -4.89
N LEU A 262 -18.41 5.23 -5.33
CA LEU A 262 -17.88 5.28 -6.69
C LEU A 262 -16.96 4.09 -7.00
N SER A 263 -16.11 3.68 -6.03
CA SER A 263 -15.25 2.50 -6.17
C SER A 263 -16.06 1.21 -6.32
N THR A 264 -17.20 1.11 -5.64
CA THR A 264 -18.12 -0.02 -5.80
C THR A 264 -18.70 -0.05 -7.21
N ILE A 265 -19.17 1.11 -7.73
CA ILE A 265 -19.66 1.22 -9.12
C ILE A 265 -18.56 0.85 -10.11
N GLN A 266 -17.33 1.34 -9.89
CA GLN A 266 -16.18 1.05 -10.75
C GLN A 266 -15.86 -0.46 -10.82
N SER A 267 -16.02 -1.19 -9.71
CA SER A 267 -15.79 -2.63 -9.67
C SER A 267 -16.75 -3.44 -10.57
N PHE A 268 -17.95 -2.88 -10.83
CA PHE A 268 -18.95 -3.53 -11.71
C PHE A 268 -18.89 -3.04 -13.15
N LEU A 269 -18.67 -1.74 -13.38
CA LEU A 269 -18.80 -1.14 -14.71
C LEU A 269 -17.46 -1.00 -15.44
N ALA A 270 -16.32 -1.06 -14.72
CA ALA A 270 -14.95 -0.94 -15.26
C ALA A 270 -14.72 0.26 -16.21
N LEU A 271 -15.34 1.43 -15.88
CA LEU A 271 -15.26 2.64 -16.71
C LEU A 271 -13.94 3.39 -16.48
N THR A 272 -13.16 3.62 -17.54
CA THR A 272 -11.86 4.33 -17.44
C THR A 272 -12.01 5.75 -16.89
N THR A 273 -13.01 6.50 -17.34
CA THR A 273 -13.32 7.85 -16.85
C THR A 273 -13.63 7.87 -15.36
N LEU A 274 -14.40 6.89 -14.87
CA LEU A 274 -14.74 6.79 -13.44
C LEU A 274 -13.51 6.47 -12.59
N LYS A 275 -12.61 5.60 -13.08
CA LYS A 275 -11.30 5.32 -12.43
C LYS A 275 -10.50 6.61 -12.23
N HIS A 276 -10.41 7.47 -13.24
CA HIS A 276 -9.70 8.75 -13.14
C HIS A 276 -10.35 9.70 -12.14
N VAL A 277 -11.69 9.79 -12.13
CA VAL A 277 -12.43 10.60 -11.15
C VAL A 277 -12.16 10.12 -9.72
N ILE A 278 -12.19 8.82 -9.46
CA ILE A 278 -11.89 8.25 -8.14
C ILE A 278 -10.47 8.61 -7.72
N ASN A 279 -9.48 8.45 -8.61
CA ASN A 279 -8.08 8.79 -8.31
C ASN A 279 -7.91 10.26 -7.92
N ILE A 280 -8.54 11.18 -8.67
CA ILE A 280 -8.53 12.62 -8.36
C ILE A 280 -9.17 12.89 -6.98
N LEU A 281 -10.33 12.29 -6.72
CA LEU A 281 -11.01 12.44 -5.43
C LEU A 281 -10.17 11.90 -4.26
N CYS A 282 -9.39 10.84 -4.45
CA CYS A 282 -8.51 10.27 -3.43
C CYS A 282 -7.34 11.19 -3.07
N PHE A 283 -6.92 12.12 -3.93
CA PHE A 283 -5.91 13.13 -3.58
C PHE A 283 -6.44 14.25 -2.70
N LEU A 284 -7.74 14.55 -2.71
CA LEU A 284 -8.33 15.66 -1.98
C LEU A 284 -8.17 15.54 -0.45
N PRO A 285 -8.48 14.40 0.22
CA PRO A 285 -8.36 14.29 1.66
C PRO A 285 -6.92 14.48 2.18
N PRO A 286 -5.87 13.83 1.63
CA PRO A 286 -4.48 14.08 2.02
C PRO A 286 -4.05 15.52 1.78
N PHE A 287 -4.46 16.14 0.66
CA PHE A 287 -4.18 17.54 0.37
C PHE A 287 -4.81 18.47 1.41
N PHE A 288 -6.05 18.22 1.79
CA PHE A 288 -6.70 18.98 2.85
C PHE A 288 -6.01 18.80 4.21
N CYS A 289 -5.54 17.59 4.51
CA CYS A 289 -4.72 17.33 5.70
C CYS A 289 -3.41 18.12 5.69
N LEU A 290 -2.75 18.30 4.54
CA LEU A 290 -1.57 19.16 4.41
C LEU A 290 -1.92 20.65 4.65
N ILE A 291 -3.07 21.12 4.18
CA ILE A 291 -3.55 22.48 4.50
C ILE A 291 -3.73 22.65 6.01
N LEU A 292 -4.35 21.69 6.68
CA LEU A 292 -4.48 21.70 8.15
C LEU A 292 -3.11 21.68 8.85
N ALA A 293 -2.15 20.89 8.35
CA ALA A 293 -0.78 20.88 8.85
C ALA A 293 -0.11 22.26 8.66
N ALA A 294 -0.35 22.93 7.54
CA ALA A 294 0.17 24.26 7.25
C ALA A 294 -0.30 25.34 8.26
N THR A 295 -1.51 25.21 8.79
CA THR A 295 -2.01 26.11 9.86
C THR A 295 -1.18 26.02 11.13
N GLN A 296 -0.53 24.87 11.37
CA GLN A 296 0.33 24.59 12.52
C GLN A 296 1.82 24.87 12.27
N PHE A 297 2.18 25.30 11.05
CA PHE A 297 3.58 25.44 10.59
C PHE A 297 4.46 26.26 11.54
N LYS A 298 3.96 27.38 12.05
CA LYS A 298 4.73 28.28 12.95
C LYS A 298 4.88 27.72 14.36
N LYS A 299 3.91 26.94 14.83
CA LYS A 299 3.82 26.47 16.22
C LYS A 299 4.40 25.07 16.44
N ASN A 300 4.43 24.23 15.41
CA ASN A 300 4.75 22.81 15.54
C ASN A 300 5.85 22.39 14.56
N VAL A 301 7.00 21.98 15.08
CA VAL A 301 8.13 21.48 14.28
C VAL A 301 7.74 20.24 13.47
N TYR A 302 6.91 19.37 14.04
CA TYR A 302 6.43 18.16 13.38
C TYR A 302 5.51 18.45 12.19
N ALA A 303 4.76 19.55 12.26
CA ALA A 303 3.95 20.02 11.13
C ALA A 303 4.82 20.47 9.95
N ARG A 304 5.95 21.15 10.21
CA ARG A 304 6.93 21.52 9.16
C ARG A 304 7.50 20.28 8.51
N PHE A 305 7.89 19.32 9.33
CA PHE A 305 8.47 18.07 8.85
C PHE A 305 7.49 17.27 7.98
N LEU A 306 6.25 17.12 8.45
CA LEU A 306 5.19 16.43 7.69
C LEU A 306 4.88 17.14 6.38
N LEU A 307 4.83 18.47 6.37
CA LEU A 307 4.61 19.24 5.14
C LEU A 307 5.71 19.01 4.11
N CYS A 308 6.98 18.98 4.53
CA CYS A 308 8.08 18.71 3.61
C CYS A 308 8.04 17.28 3.07
N THR A 309 7.86 16.28 3.91
CA THR A 309 7.94 14.86 3.50
C THR A 309 6.68 14.41 2.77
N PHE A 310 5.51 14.57 3.38
CA PHE A 310 4.22 14.20 2.76
C PHE A 310 3.85 15.12 1.60
N GLY A 311 4.23 16.39 1.66
CA GLY A 311 4.05 17.33 0.56
C GLY A 311 4.81 16.89 -0.69
N LEU A 312 6.05 16.43 -0.52
CA LEU A 312 6.84 15.87 -1.63
C LEU A 312 6.20 14.59 -2.19
N ILE A 313 5.82 13.65 -1.35
CA ILE A 313 5.21 12.40 -1.84
C ILE A 313 3.88 12.65 -2.56
N LEU A 314 3.06 13.58 -2.04
CA LEU A 314 1.80 13.96 -2.69
C LEU A 314 2.06 14.66 -4.02
N LEU A 315 3.05 15.57 -4.09
CA LEU A 315 3.45 16.24 -5.32
C LEU A 315 3.89 15.23 -6.38
N PHE A 316 4.74 14.26 -6.01
CA PHE A 316 5.20 13.23 -6.95
C PHE A 316 4.08 12.24 -7.29
N GLY A 317 3.17 11.92 -6.38
CA GLY A 317 1.99 11.10 -6.67
C GLY A 317 1.05 11.76 -7.67
N VAL A 318 0.74 13.03 -7.49
CA VAL A 318 -0.04 13.81 -8.45
C VAL A 318 0.72 13.96 -9.78
N GLY A 319 2.01 14.25 -9.73
CA GLY A 319 2.88 14.35 -10.92
C GLY A 319 2.92 13.05 -11.72
N TYR A 320 3.03 11.90 -11.05
CA TYR A 320 2.97 10.58 -11.68
C TYR A 320 1.61 10.32 -12.34
N PHE A 321 0.52 10.69 -11.66
CA PHE A 321 -0.82 10.61 -12.24
C PHE A 321 -0.95 11.49 -13.51
N LEU A 322 -0.44 12.71 -13.48
CA LEU A 322 -0.42 13.61 -14.65
C LEU A 322 0.48 13.07 -15.79
N TYR A 323 1.62 12.46 -15.44
CA TYR A 323 2.49 11.80 -16.41
C TYR A 323 1.77 10.68 -17.16
N ILE A 324 1.08 9.80 -16.45
CA ILE A 324 0.29 8.71 -17.06
C ILE A 324 -0.84 9.26 -17.91
N TYR A 325 -1.56 10.27 -17.40
CA TYR A 325 -2.76 10.78 -18.07
C TYR A 325 -2.43 11.59 -19.33
N PHE A 326 -1.46 12.50 -19.26
CA PHE A 326 -1.12 13.40 -20.37
C PHE A 326 -0.03 12.84 -21.28
N ASN A 327 0.73 11.84 -20.85
CA ASN A 327 1.88 11.25 -21.57
C ASN A 327 2.81 12.33 -22.18
N SER A 328 3.02 13.42 -21.48
CA SER A 328 3.79 14.57 -21.93
C SER A 328 5.21 14.53 -21.39
N ASN A 329 6.19 14.82 -22.24
CA ASN A 329 7.60 14.94 -21.84
C ASN A 329 7.83 15.94 -20.68
N GLN A 330 6.93 16.90 -20.50
CA GLN A 330 7.01 17.86 -19.37
C GLN A 330 6.86 17.16 -18.00
N PHE A 331 6.12 16.06 -17.94
CA PHE A 331 5.92 15.29 -16.72
C PHE A 331 6.81 14.04 -16.62
N ALA A 332 7.72 13.80 -17.56
CA ALA A 332 8.57 12.61 -17.61
C ALA A 332 9.46 12.45 -16.37
N TRP A 333 9.74 13.54 -15.66
CA TRP A 333 10.44 13.51 -14.37
C TRP A 333 9.66 12.80 -13.26
N PHE A 334 8.32 12.79 -13.31
CA PHE A 334 7.44 12.17 -12.34
C PHE A 334 7.15 10.69 -12.69
N ASN A 335 8.19 9.92 -12.97
CA ASN A 335 8.06 8.49 -13.26
C ASN A 335 8.15 7.63 -11.98
N LEU A 336 7.91 6.32 -12.10
CA LEU A 336 7.95 5.39 -10.97
C LEU A 336 9.32 5.34 -10.26
N ASP A 337 10.43 5.50 -10.99
CA ASP A 337 11.77 5.46 -10.40
C ASP A 337 12.00 6.67 -9.47
N THR A 338 11.63 7.87 -9.91
CA THR A 338 11.71 9.08 -9.10
C THR A 338 10.74 9.05 -7.93
N PHE A 339 9.53 8.50 -8.14
CA PHE A 339 8.57 8.30 -7.06
C PHE A 339 9.10 7.36 -5.98
N ARG A 340 9.72 6.23 -6.34
CA ARG A 340 10.37 5.30 -5.39
C ARG A 340 11.50 5.97 -4.60
N LEU A 341 12.31 6.79 -5.27
CA LEU A 341 13.40 7.52 -4.62
C LEU A 341 12.86 8.47 -3.55
N ILE A 342 11.84 9.26 -3.88
CA ILE A 342 11.19 10.17 -2.92
C ILE A 342 10.49 9.38 -1.79
N SER A 343 9.85 8.26 -2.12
CA SER A 343 9.24 7.38 -1.12
C SER A 343 10.30 6.83 -0.15
N ASN A 344 11.48 6.42 -0.60
CA ASN A 344 12.56 5.99 0.30
C ASN A 344 12.99 7.11 1.27
N ILE A 345 13.14 8.33 0.78
CA ILE A 345 13.48 9.49 1.62
C ILE A 345 12.38 9.72 2.67
N GLU A 346 11.12 9.63 2.26
CA GLU A 346 9.97 9.77 3.15
C GLU A 346 9.92 8.66 4.20
N LEU A 347 10.06 7.39 3.80
CA LEU A 347 10.05 6.23 4.68
C LEU A 347 11.04 6.37 5.85
N ILE A 348 12.29 6.74 5.53
CA ILE A 348 13.34 6.94 6.51
C ILE A 348 13.02 8.15 7.38
N SER A 349 12.68 9.26 6.76
CA SER A 349 12.48 10.54 7.42
C SER A 349 11.31 10.51 8.40
N ILE A 350 10.16 9.96 8.00
CA ILE A 350 8.97 9.88 8.88
C ILE A 350 9.21 8.91 10.04
N THR A 351 9.86 7.78 9.79
CA THR A 351 10.21 6.84 10.87
C THR A 351 11.04 7.53 11.95
N PHE A 352 12.08 8.28 11.56
CA PHE A 352 12.86 9.07 12.51
C PHE A 352 12.03 10.17 13.20
N ALA A 353 11.16 10.86 12.49
CA ALA A 353 10.31 11.89 13.05
C ALA A 353 9.33 11.33 14.11
N ILE A 354 8.77 10.13 13.88
CA ILE A 354 7.88 9.48 14.85
C ILE A 354 8.68 9.10 16.09
N ILE A 355 9.86 8.48 15.93
CA ILE A 355 10.74 8.10 17.06
C ILE A 355 11.08 9.33 17.90
N TYR A 356 11.52 10.40 17.24
CA TYR A 356 11.89 11.64 17.94
C TYR A 356 10.71 12.22 18.71
N LYS A 357 9.52 12.27 18.08
CA LYS A 357 8.31 12.77 18.71
C LYS A 357 7.89 11.95 19.94
N VAL A 358 7.96 10.61 19.82
CA VAL A 358 7.62 9.72 20.94
C VAL A 358 8.60 9.91 22.08
N ARG A 359 9.89 10.03 21.77
CA ARG A 359 10.93 10.28 22.78
C ARG A 359 10.73 11.62 23.49
N ASP A 360 10.48 12.69 22.73
CA ASP A 360 10.20 14.02 23.28
C ASP A 360 9.03 14.01 24.26
N LEU A 361 7.93 13.32 23.90
CA LEU A 361 6.78 13.14 24.78
C LEU A 361 7.07 12.30 26.03
N GLN A 362 7.96 11.30 25.92
CA GLN A 362 8.39 10.51 27.06
C GLN A 362 9.24 11.33 28.03
N ASP A 363 10.15 12.14 27.50
CA ASP A 363 11.01 13.01 28.31
C ASP A 363 10.17 14.08 29.02
N GLU A 364 9.19 14.68 28.34
CA GLU A 364 8.22 15.61 28.95
C GLU A 364 7.42 14.93 30.09
N ASN A 365 6.89 13.71 29.83
CA ASN A 365 6.15 12.95 30.85
C ASN A 365 7.01 12.59 32.06
N ASN A 366 8.29 12.24 31.83
CA ASN A 366 9.23 11.98 32.94
C ASN A 366 9.52 13.26 33.74
N GLY A 367 9.68 14.40 33.07
CA GLY A 367 9.81 15.69 33.73
C GLY A 367 8.62 16.04 34.61
N TYR A 368 7.38 15.81 34.16
CA TYR A 368 6.17 15.99 34.97
C TYR A 368 6.16 15.04 36.19
N LYS A 369 6.57 13.79 36.02
CA LYS A 369 6.66 12.82 37.15
C LYS A 369 7.66 13.27 38.19
N GLU A 370 8.83 13.78 37.78
CA GLU A 370 9.83 14.32 38.71
C GLU A 370 9.30 15.55 39.45
N GLN A 371 8.60 16.45 38.80
CA GLN A 371 7.96 17.60 39.43
C GLN A 371 6.92 17.14 40.46
N ILE A 372 6.04 16.20 40.11
CA ILE A 372 5.04 15.66 41.03
C ILE A 372 5.72 15.02 42.23
N ASN A 373 6.76 14.22 42.02
CA ASN A 373 7.51 13.61 43.12
C ASN A 373 8.18 14.66 44.03
N HIS A 374 8.71 15.72 43.42
CA HIS A 374 9.27 16.84 44.18
C HIS A 374 8.19 17.55 45.00
N TYR A 375 7.02 17.85 44.43
CA TYR A 375 5.89 18.42 45.18
C TYR A 375 5.42 17.49 46.33
N LEU A 376 5.35 16.18 46.08
CA LEU A 376 4.99 15.21 47.12
C LEU A 376 6.03 15.18 48.24
N MET A 377 7.33 15.30 47.93
CA MET A 377 8.38 15.41 48.94
C MET A 377 8.26 16.69 49.77
N LEU A 378 7.95 17.84 49.12
CA LEU A 378 7.73 19.11 49.81
C LEU A 378 6.49 19.06 50.72
N LEU A 379 5.39 18.45 50.23
CA LEU A 379 4.18 18.25 51.06
C LEU A 379 4.46 17.35 52.23
N ASN A 380 5.21 16.26 52.06
CA ASN A 380 5.63 15.38 53.15
C ASN A 380 6.54 16.09 54.16
N LYS A 381 7.45 16.97 53.69
CA LYS A 381 8.35 17.75 54.54
C LYS A 381 7.62 18.82 55.34
N ASN A 382 6.57 19.42 54.74
CA ASN A 382 5.69 20.39 55.42
C ASN A 382 4.65 19.70 56.34
N ALA A 383 4.30 18.42 56.08
CA ALA A 383 3.46 17.58 56.92
C ALA A 383 4.22 17.02 58.19
N ASP A 384 5.48 17.39 58.36
CA ASP A 384 6.28 17.06 59.56
C ASP A 384 5.85 17.86 60.82
N MET A 385 4.71 18.52 60.79
CA MET A 385 3.90 18.92 61.95
C MET A 385 2.87 17.79 62.26
N PRO A 386 2.42 17.55 63.46
CA PRO A 386 2.23 16.28 64.19
C PRO A 386 1.16 15.28 63.70
N SER A 387 1.04 15.03 62.42
CA SER A 387 0.19 13.94 61.89
C SER A 387 0.94 12.72 61.37
N LYS A 388 2.25 12.59 61.62
CA LYS A 388 3.13 11.52 61.13
C LYS A 388 2.79 10.10 61.55
N ALA A 389 1.93 9.91 62.53
CA ALA A 389 1.66 8.59 63.08
C ALA A 389 0.84 7.65 62.19
N ASN A 390 0.08 8.19 61.21
CA ASN A 390 -0.87 7.39 60.43
C ASN A 390 -0.48 7.07 58.96
N TYR A 391 0.54 7.72 58.42
CA TYR A 391 0.89 7.52 57.00
C TYR A 391 2.01 6.49 56.73
N ARG A 392 2.98 6.36 57.63
CA ARG A 392 4.05 5.36 57.54
C ARG A 392 3.53 3.91 57.44
N PRO A 393 2.58 3.47 58.30
CA PRO A 393 2.05 2.11 58.22
C PRO A 393 1.30 1.82 56.93
N LEU A 394 0.72 2.85 56.30
CA LEU A 394 -0.07 2.70 55.08
C LEU A 394 0.81 2.46 53.82
N LEU A 395 1.95 3.15 53.74
CA LEU A 395 2.93 2.97 52.66
C LEU A 395 3.66 1.62 52.77
N GLU A 396 4.01 1.20 53.98
CA GLU A 396 4.58 -0.13 54.22
C GLU A 396 3.60 -1.25 53.88
N THR A 397 2.31 -1.06 54.13
CA THR A 397 1.26 -2.02 53.80
C THR A 397 1.07 -2.10 52.27
N LEU A 398 1.10 -0.97 51.54
CA LEU A 398 1.00 -0.94 50.09
C LEU A 398 2.19 -1.64 49.41
N GLU A 399 3.41 -1.39 49.90
CA GLU A 399 4.61 -1.99 49.35
C GLU A 399 4.68 -3.49 49.65
N ASN A 400 4.26 -3.92 50.83
CA ASN A 400 4.13 -5.33 51.15
C ASN A 400 3.10 -6.04 50.28
N LEU A 401 1.94 -5.43 50.03
CA LEU A 401 0.92 -5.97 49.10
C LEU A 401 1.41 -6.02 47.68
N ARG A 402 2.17 -5.02 47.23
CA ARG A 402 2.79 -4.98 45.91
C ARG A 402 3.71 -6.17 45.69
N ILE A 403 4.59 -6.45 46.67
CA ILE A 403 5.55 -7.56 46.60
C ILE A 403 4.83 -8.91 46.72
N THR A 404 3.92 -9.06 47.68
CA THR A 404 3.26 -10.34 47.98
C THR A 404 2.32 -10.79 46.87
N HIS A 405 1.60 -9.85 46.25
CA HIS A 405 0.62 -10.14 45.20
C HIS A 405 1.07 -9.77 43.79
N ASN A 406 2.34 -9.41 43.58
CA ASN A 406 2.93 -9.06 42.28
C ASN A 406 2.14 -7.95 41.58
N LEU A 407 1.76 -6.89 42.31
CA LEU A 407 1.03 -5.77 41.75
C LEU A 407 1.96 -4.88 40.91
N THR A 408 1.49 -4.45 39.77
CA THR A 408 2.17 -3.43 38.96
C THR A 408 2.09 -2.07 39.64
N THR A 409 2.96 -1.14 39.27
CA THR A 409 2.93 0.24 39.76
C THR A 409 1.55 0.88 39.60
N ARG A 410 0.91 0.64 38.43
CA ARG A 410 -0.45 1.15 38.13
C ARG A 410 -1.54 0.53 39.04
N GLU A 411 -1.48 -0.76 39.27
CA GLU A 411 -2.42 -1.45 40.19
C GLU A 411 -2.26 -0.98 41.63
N THR A 412 -1.03 -0.68 42.03
CA THR A 412 -0.75 -0.10 43.37
C THR A 412 -1.30 1.33 43.50
N GLU A 413 -1.12 2.18 42.47
CA GLU A 413 -1.71 3.53 42.41
C GLU A 413 -3.24 3.48 42.47
N VAL A 414 -3.85 2.55 41.74
CA VAL A 414 -5.30 2.33 41.75
C VAL A 414 -5.78 1.84 43.13
N LEU A 415 -5.04 0.93 43.78
CA LEU A 415 -5.36 0.46 45.12
C LEU A 415 -5.31 1.60 46.12
N GLN A 416 -4.31 2.47 46.03
CA GLN A 416 -4.20 3.66 46.90
C GLN A 416 -5.42 4.58 46.70
N CYS A 417 -5.82 4.86 45.46
CA CYS A 417 -7.01 5.68 45.16
C CYS A 417 -8.30 5.03 45.71
N ILE A 418 -8.42 3.68 45.65
CA ILE A 418 -9.54 2.95 46.26
C ILE A 418 -9.56 3.15 47.78
N TRP A 419 -8.39 3.12 48.42
CA TRP A 419 -8.28 3.36 49.86
C TRP A 419 -8.58 4.82 50.28
N GLU A 420 -8.44 5.76 49.32
CA GLU A 420 -8.86 7.15 49.47
C GLU A 420 -10.36 7.34 49.19
N ASN A 421 -11.11 6.25 48.97
CA ASN A 421 -12.54 6.22 48.64
C ASN A 421 -12.95 6.89 47.31
N MET A 422 -12.02 7.07 46.35
CA MET A 422 -12.29 7.71 45.04
C MET A 422 -13.17 6.82 44.17
N SER A 423 -14.14 7.38 43.49
CA SER A 423 -14.92 6.72 42.44
C SER A 423 -14.03 6.34 41.25
N ASN A 424 -14.49 5.44 40.38
CA ASN A 424 -13.73 5.04 39.20
C ASN A 424 -13.48 6.23 38.24
N GLN A 425 -14.38 7.20 38.19
CA GLN A 425 -14.20 8.41 37.40
C GLN A 425 -13.10 9.30 38.02
N GLU A 426 -13.13 9.54 39.31
CA GLU A 426 -12.10 10.31 40.03
C GLU A 426 -10.72 9.64 39.93
N ILE A 427 -10.64 8.30 39.98
CA ILE A 427 -9.41 7.55 39.71
C ILE A 427 -8.91 7.77 38.29
N ALA A 428 -9.81 7.71 37.30
CA ALA A 428 -9.48 7.96 35.90
C ALA A 428 -8.90 9.37 35.70
N ASP A 429 -9.56 10.37 36.30
CA ASP A 429 -9.17 11.77 36.21
C ASP A 429 -7.84 12.02 36.94
N LYS A 430 -7.66 11.47 38.16
CA LYS A 430 -6.43 11.60 38.96
C LYS A 430 -5.22 10.92 38.32
N LEU A 431 -5.41 9.74 37.73
CA LEU A 431 -4.33 8.98 37.07
C LEU A 431 -4.16 9.31 35.59
N PHE A 432 -4.94 10.26 35.06
CA PHE A 432 -4.93 10.68 33.63
C PHE A 432 -5.10 9.51 32.65
N ILE A 433 -6.02 8.59 32.96
CA ILE A 433 -6.37 7.44 32.12
C ILE A 433 -7.87 7.40 31.81
N SER A 434 -8.26 6.61 30.80
CA SER A 434 -9.68 6.46 30.48
C SER A 434 -10.43 5.66 31.56
N LEU A 435 -11.74 5.90 31.69
CA LEU A 435 -12.60 5.13 32.62
C LEU A 435 -12.54 3.61 32.31
N SER A 436 -12.43 3.24 31.05
CA SER A 436 -12.28 1.85 30.61
C SER A 436 -10.97 1.25 31.10
N THR A 437 -9.85 2.01 31.01
CA THR A 437 -8.53 1.61 31.50
C THR A 437 -8.52 1.49 33.02
N THR A 438 -9.20 2.39 33.71
CA THR A 438 -9.37 2.31 35.17
C THR A 438 -10.09 1.02 35.57
N LYS A 439 -11.23 0.71 34.95
CA LYS A 439 -11.97 -0.53 35.16
C LYS A 439 -11.11 -1.78 34.92
N TYR A 440 -10.30 -1.75 33.84
CA TYR A 440 -9.36 -2.82 33.52
C TYR A 440 -8.34 -3.05 34.64
N HIS A 441 -7.69 -1.97 35.15
CA HIS A 441 -6.73 -2.09 36.28
C HIS A 441 -7.39 -2.54 37.55
N ILE A 442 -8.62 -2.07 37.84
CA ILE A 442 -9.41 -2.53 39.00
C ILE A 442 -9.70 -4.03 38.91
N SER A 443 -10.11 -4.52 37.72
CA SER A 443 -10.38 -5.94 37.51
C SER A 443 -9.14 -6.79 37.73
N ASN A 444 -7.99 -6.39 37.16
CA ASN A 444 -6.72 -7.09 37.34
C ASN A 444 -6.25 -7.06 38.80
N LEU A 445 -6.39 -5.91 39.48
CA LEU A 445 -6.10 -5.75 40.90
C LEU A 445 -6.93 -6.73 41.73
N TYR A 446 -8.24 -6.83 41.48
CA TYR A 446 -9.10 -7.73 42.22
C TYR A 446 -8.75 -9.20 42.02
N THR A 447 -8.38 -9.57 40.81
CA THR A 447 -7.90 -10.91 40.46
C THR A 447 -6.63 -11.25 41.22
N LYS A 448 -5.65 -10.34 41.27
CA LYS A 448 -4.36 -10.56 41.96
C LYS A 448 -4.47 -10.57 43.48
N LEU A 449 -5.38 -9.78 44.03
CA LEU A 449 -5.67 -9.75 45.47
C LEU A 449 -6.68 -10.84 45.88
N GLU A 450 -7.20 -11.63 44.96
CA GLU A 450 -8.22 -12.67 45.18
C GLU A 450 -9.50 -12.14 45.85
N ILE A 451 -9.93 -10.92 45.50
CA ILE A 451 -11.11 -10.26 46.04
C ILE A 451 -12.21 -10.07 44.99
N LYS A 452 -13.45 -9.97 45.43
CA LYS A 452 -14.63 -9.88 44.54
C LYS A 452 -15.24 -8.49 44.49
N ASN A 453 -14.94 -7.60 45.40
CA ASN A 453 -15.56 -6.26 45.40
C ASN A 453 -14.68 -5.22 46.11
N ARG A 454 -15.08 -3.95 45.91
CA ARG A 454 -14.38 -2.77 46.44
C ARG A 454 -14.27 -2.75 47.98
N ASN A 455 -15.30 -3.21 48.69
CA ASN A 455 -15.31 -3.26 50.13
C ASN A 455 -14.23 -4.19 50.69
N GLN A 456 -13.95 -5.29 50.00
CA GLN A 456 -12.86 -6.19 50.33
C GLN A 456 -11.50 -5.54 50.09
N ALA A 457 -11.33 -4.73 49.07
CA ALA A 457 -10.09 -3.96 48.85
C ALA A 457 -9.83 -2.96 49.99
N LEU A 458 -10.88 -2.35 50.52
CA LEU A 458 -10.79 -1.44 51.67
C LEU A 458 -10.40 -2.14 52.99
N LEU A 459 -10.69 -3.43 53.14
CA LEU A 459 -10.28 -4.20 54.33
C LEU A 459 -8.77 -4.42 54.39
N PHE A 460 -8.07 -4.46 53.26
CA PHE A 460 -6.59 -4.53 53.27
C PHE A 460 -5.94 -3.29 53.87
N LYS A 461 -6.62 -2.14 53.89
CA LYS A 461 -6.18 -0.92 54.58
C LYS A 461 -6.20 -1.09 56.11
N LYS A 462 -7.09 -1.96 56.64
CA LYS A 462 -7.33 -2.13 58.11
C LYS A 462 -6.62 -3.34 58.68
N LYS A 463 -6.01 -4.24 57.91
CA LYS A 463 -5.25 -5.37 58.45
C LYS A 463 -3.89 -4.87 58.97
N LYS A 464 -3.83 -4.62 60.29
CA LYS A 464 -2.59 -4.56 61.05
C LYS A 464 -2.08 -5.96 61.34
#